data_3385983466c55ba410008682ea66db0c
#
_entry.id   3385983466c55ba410008682ea66db0c
#
_cell.length_a   1.000
_cell.length_b   1.000
_cell.length_c   1.000
_cell.angle_alpha   90.00
_cell.angle_beta   90.00
_cell.angle_gamma   90.00
#
_symmetry.space_group_name_H-M   'P 1'
#
loop_
_entity.id
_entity.type
_entity.pdbx_description
1 polymer ?
#
loop_
_entity_poly.entity_id
_entity_poly.type
_entity_poly.pdbx_seq_one_letter_code
_entity_poly.pdbx_strand_id
1 'polypeptide(L)'
;IIGRKLTVANAGDSRAVLCRAGGNTEALSFDHKPQQDREMDRIHKAGRFVNQFGRVNGNLNLSRSIGDLKYKQVPGTPPAGQMITAEPDIVQVILHPNDFGL
;
A
#
# COMPACT_ATOMS: atom_id res chain seq x y z
N ILE A 1 16.64 -0.22 7.62
CA ILE A 1 16.92 0.17 9.04
C ILE A 1 18.21 0.97 9.07
N ILE A 2 18.17 2.10 9.72
CA ILE A 2 19.37 2.92 9.99
C ILE A 2 19.43 3.17 11.50
N GLY A 3 20.46 2.60 12.17
CA GLY A 3 20.55 2.64 13.63
C GLY A 3 19.33 1.97 14.25
N ARG A 4 18.55 2.72 15.04
CA ARG A 4 17.30 2.24 15.64
C ARG A 4 16.06 2.68 14.87
N LYS A 5 16.20 3.40 13.79
CA LYS A 5 15.06 3.87 12.99
C LYS A 5 14.72 2.86 11.92
N LEU A 6 13.49 2.37 11.98
CA LEU A 6 12.92 1.47 10.97
C LEU A 6 11.93 2.27 10.12
N THR A 7 12.16 2.28 8.82
CA THR A 7 11.25 2.89 7.85
C THR A 7 10.67 1.79 6.98
N VAL A 8 9.35 1.75 6.86
CA VAL A 8 8.63 0.81 5.99
C VAL A 8 7.92 1.61 4.91
N ALA A 9 8.22 1.27 3.67
CA ALA A 9 7.52 1.80 2.49
C ALA A 9 6.67 0.67 1.91
N ASN A 10 5.37 0.85 1.87
CA ASN A 10 4.43 -0.16 1.39
C ASN A 10 3.60 0.35 0.22
N ALA A 11 3.58 -0.42 -0.86
CA ALA A 11 2.70 -0.20 -2.00
C ALA A 11 2.10 -1.55 -2.40
N GLY A 12 0.89 -1.84 -1.91
CA GLY A 12 0.21 -3.10 -2.18
C GLY A 12 -0.41 -3.71 -0.93
N ASP A 13 -0.62 -5.01 -0.95
CA ASP A 13 -1.28 -5.75 0.11
C ASP A 13 -0.38 -6.77 0.84
N SER A 14 0.94 -6.63 0.68
CA SER A 14 1.90 -7.30 1.56
C SER A 14 1.90 -6.62 2.92
N ARG A 15 2.26 -7.34 3.97
CA ARG A 15 2.17 -6.84 5.34
C ARG A 15 3.51 -6.94 6.06
N ALA A 16 3.77 -5.92 6.88
CA ALA A 16 4.88 -5.91 7.81
C ALA A 16 4.36 -5.62 9.21
N VAL A 17 4.81 -6.40 10.17
CA VAL A 17 4.51 -6.20 11.59
C VAL A 17 5.80 -6.22 12.40
N LEU A 18 5.82 -5.49 13.49
CA LEU A 18 6.94 -5.49 14.42
C LEU A 18 6.52 -6.16 15.72
N CYS A 19 7.30 -7.13 16.16
CA CYS A 19 7.13 -7.73 17.47
C CYS A 19 7.93 -6.92 18.49
N ARG A 20 7.23 -6.23 19.38
CA ARG A 20 7.85 -5.46 20.45
C ARG A 20 8.27 -6.36 21.59
N ALA A 21 9.24 -5.89 22.37
CA ALA A 21 9.57 -6.50 23.65
C ALA A 21 8.31 -6.58 24.52
N GLY A 22 8.09 -7.70 25.20
CA GLY A 22 6.88 -7.92 26.00
C GLY A 22 5.72 -8.59 25.24
N GLY A 23 5.92 -8.94 23.96
CA GLY A 23 4.96 -9.72 23.18
C GLY A 23 3.91 -8.91 22.43
N ASN A 24 3.97 -7.58 22.46
CA ASN A 24 3.06 -6.74 21.67
C ASN A 24 3.44 -6.74 20.20
N THR A 25 2.44 -6.73 19.32
CA THR A 25 2.64 -6.65 17.88
C THR A 25 2.14 -5.29 17.38
N GLU A 26 2.96 -4.64 16.58
CA GLU A 26 2.63 -3.33 15.98
C GLU A 26 2.60 -3.46 14.47
N ALA A 27 1.49 -3.07 13.85
CA ALA A 27 1.37 -3.06 12.40
C ALA A 27 2.22 -1.92 11.82
N LEU A 28 3.06 -2.23 10.83
CA LEU A 28 3.92 -1.26 10.16
C LEU A 28 3.49 -0.99 8.72
N SER A 29 2.50 -1.70 8.23
CA SER A 29 1.92 -1.45 6.92
C SER A 29 0.42 -1.71 6.96
N PHE A 30 -0.29 -1.08 6.03
CA PHE A 30 -1.73 -1.25 5.87
C PHE A 30 -1.99 -1.57 4.41
N ASP A 31 -2.79 -2.62 4.17
CA ASP A 31 -3.07 -3.09 2.82
C ASP A 31 -3.71 -2.00 1.97
N HIS A 32 -3.35 -1.97 0.68
CA HIS A 32 -4.00 -1.13 -0.31
C HIS A 32 -4.96 -1.97 -1.12
N LYS A 33 -6.25 -1.88 -0.80
CA LYS A 33 -7.32 -2.60 -1.48
C LYS A 33 -8.24 -1.63 -2.22
N PRO A 34 -8.76 -2.02 -3.40
CA PRO A 34 -9.58 -1.12 -4.21
C PRO A 34 -10.84 -0.59 -3.53
N GLN A 35 -11.42 -1.34 -2.58
CA GLN A 35 -12.65 -0.93 -1.88
C GLN A 35 -12.42 0.15 -0.82
N GLN A 36 -11.19 0.39 -0.40
CA GLN A 36 -10.88 1.43 0.59
C GLN A 36 -11.15 2.80 -0.01
N ASP A 37 -11.74 3.70 0.78
CA ASP A 37 -12.22 5.00 0.28
C ASP A 37 -11.17 5.78 -0.51
N ARG A 38 -9.96 5.91 0.03
CA ARG A 38 -8.88 6.64 -0.62
C ARG A 38 -8.47 6.00 -1.95
N GLU A 39 -8.40 4.68 -1.98
CA GLU A 39 -8.01 3.92 -3.18
C GLU A 39 -9.12 3.99 -4.23
N MET A 40 -10.36 3.76 -3.84
CA MET A 40 -11.51 3.82 -4.73
C MET A 40 -11.69 5.22 -5.33
N ASP A 41 -11.48 6.26 -4.53
CA ASP A 41 -11.56 7.65 -5.00
C ASP A 41 -10.54 7.92 -6.12
N ARG A 42 -9.31 7.48 -5.95
CA ARG A 42 -8.27 7.61 -6.98
C ARG A 42 -8.65 6.86 -8.26
N ILE A 43 -9.15 5.62 -8.13
CA ILE A 43 -9.55 4.79 -9.26
C ILE A 43 -10.69 5.46 -10.04
N HIS A 44 -11.69 5.98 -9.34
CA HIS A 44 -12.81 6.70 -9.96
C HIS A 44 -12.34 7.99 -10.64
N LYS A 45 -11.45 8.75 -10.02
CA LYS A 45 -10.87 9.96 -10.62
C LYS A 45 -10.06 9.65 -11.88
N ALA A 46 -9.49 8.47 -11.97
CA ALA A 46 -8.81 8.00 -13.19
C ALA A 46 -9.78 7.53 -14.28
N GLY A 47 -11.09 7.61 -14.04
CA GLY A 47 -12.11 7.20 -14.98
C GLY A 47 -12.31 5.69 -15.05
N ARG A 48 -11.97 4.99 -13.99
CA ARG A 48 -12.08 3.53 -13.92
C ARG A 48 -13.02 3.12 -12.78
N PHE A 49 -13.26 1.82 -12.63
CA PHE A 49 -14.23 1.31 -11.65
C PHE A 49 -13.65 0.18 -10.80
N VAL A 50 -14.32 -0.05 -9.67
CA VAL A 50 -14.10 -1.21 -8.81
C VAL A 50 -15.39 -2.02 -8.83
N ASN A 51 -15.31 -3.33 -9.16
CA ASN A 51 -16.50 -4.14 -9.26
C ASN A 51 -17.00 -4.63 -7.89
N GLN A 52 -18.12 -5.36 -7.88
CA GLN A 52 -18.73 -5.87 -6.64
C GLN A 52 -17.83 -6.86 -5.87
N PHE A 53 -16.82 -7.43 -6.53
CA PHE A 53 -15.85 -8.33 -5.90
C PHE A 53 -14.59 -7.59 -5.43
N GLY A 54 -14.58 -6.26 -5.50
CA GLY A 54 -13.44 -5.44 -5.08
C GLY A 54 -12.27 -5.45 -6.03
N ARG A 55 -12.51 -5.66 -7.33
CA ARG A 55 -11.45 -5.72 -8.34
C ARG A 55 -11.46 -4.50 -9.24
N VAL A 56 -10.28 -3.95 -9.49
CA VAL A 56 -10.10 -2.83 -10.43
C VAL A 56 -10.38 -3.31 -11.85
N ASN A 57 -11.31 -2.65 -12.53
CA ASN A 57 -11.81 -3.03 -13.86
C ASN A 57 -12.22 -4.52 -13.95
N GLY A 58 -12.65 -5.10 -12.83
CA GLY A 58 -13.06 -6.49 -12.76
C GLY A 58 -11.92 -7.52 -12.71
N ASN A 59 -10.66 -7.10 -12.65
CA ASN A 59 -9.50 -8.01 -12.77
C ASN A 59 -8.61 -8.03 -11.52
N LEU A 60 -8.09 -6.88 -11.09
CA LEU A 60 -7.02 -6.80 -10.11
C LEU A 60 -7.57 -6.51 -8.70
N ASN A 61 -7.17 -7.31 -7.72
CA ASN A 61 -7.67 -7.20 -6.34
C ASN A 61 -6.78 -6.39 -5.40
N LEU A 62 -5.85 -5.62 -5.94
CA LEU A 62 -5.05 -4.66 -5.19
C LEU A 62 -5.06 -3.31 -5.91
N SER A 63 -4.67 -2.25 -5.21
CA SER A 63 -4.74 -0.89 -5.73
C SER A 63 -3.39 -0.21 -5.85
N ARG A 64 -2.33 -0.84 -5.36
CA ARG A 64 -0.95 -0.35 -5.52
C ARG A 64 0.00 -1.51 -5.77
N SER A 65 0.95 -1.28 -6.67
CA SER A 65 1.98 -2.27 -6.99
C SER A 65 3.12 -1.63 -7.77
N ILE A 66 4.25 -2.33 -7.81
CA ILE A 66 5.33 -2.05 -8.75
C ILE A 66 5.03 -2.89 -10.00
N GLY A 67 5.22 -2.33 -11.18
CA GLY A 67 4.82 -3.02 -12.41
C GLY A 67 3.35 -2.82 -12.73
N ASP A 68 2.68 -3.86 -13.21
CA ASP A 68 1.27 -3.79 -13.62
C ASP A 68 1.00 -2.64 -14.59
N LEU A 69 1.85 -2.48 -15.60
CA LEU A 69 1.91 -1.30 -16.45
C LEU A 69 0.61 -1.04 -17.22
N LYS A 70 -0.14 -2.08 -17.57
CA LYS A 70 -1.42 -1.91 -18.28
C LYS A 70 -2.47 -1.12 -17.46
N TYR A 71 -2.30 -1.04 -16.14
CA TYR A 71 -3.17 -0.26 -15.25
C TYR A 71 -2.63 1.16 -14.99
N LYS A 72 -1.55 1.56 -15.65
CA LYS A 72 -0.83 2.82 -15.41
C LYS A 72 -0.73 3.68 -16.66
N GLN A 73 -1.70 3.58 -17.55
CA GLN A 73 -1.67 4.21 -18.88
C GLN A 73 -2.85 5.14 -19.12
N VAL A 74 -3.39 5.76 -18.08
CA VAL A 74 -4.46 6.77 -18.25
C VAL A 74 -3.84 8.07 -18.76
N PRO A 75 -4.19 8.52 -19.99
CA PRO A 75 -3.59 9.71 -20.57
C PRO A 75 -3.81 10.96 -19.74
N GLY A 76 -2.79 11.81 -19.64
CA GLY A 76 -2.87 13.08 -18.91
C GLY A 76 -2.90 12.97 -17.39
N THR A 77 -2.76 11.76 -16.85
CA THR A 77 -2.81 11.51 -15.39
C THR A 77 -1.40 11.21 -14.88
N PRO A 78 -0.92 11.90 -13.84
CA PRO A 78 0.40 11.62 -13.27
C PRO A 78 0.44 10.24 -12.61
N PRO A 79 1.64 9.67 -12.37
CA PRO A 79 1.77 8.33 -11.78
C PRO A 79 0.99 8.11 -10.49
N ALA A 80 0.98 9.09 -9.60
CA ALA A 80 0.26 9.00 -8.33
C ALA A 80 -1.26 8.97 -8.48
N GLY A 81 -1.78 9.39 -9.62
CA GLY A 81 -3.22 9.43 -9.93
C GLY A 81 -3.70 8.29 -10.82
N GLN A 82 -2.84 7.39 -11.24
CA GLN A 82 -3.24 6.24 -12.05
C GLN A 82 -4.14 5.30 -11.24
N MET A 83 -4.93 4.45 -11.91
CA MET A 83 -5.80 3.50 -11.21
C MET A 83 -5.01 2.55 -10.31
N ILE A 84 -3.80 2.19 -10.71
CA ILE A 84 -2.83 1.48 -9.87
C ILE A 84 -1.60 2.37 -9.78
N THR A 85 -1.05 2.52 -8.58
CA THR A 85 0.15 3.34 -8.38
C THR A 85 1.21 2.59 -7.58
N ALA A 86 2.47 2.92 -7.82
CA ALA A 86 3.60 2.45 -7.03
C ALA A 86 3.92 3.40 -5.87
N GLU A 87 3.16 4.46 -5.67
CA GLU A 87 3.38 5.40 -4.57
C GLU A 87 3.18 4.70 -3.23
N PRO A 88 4.18 4.69 -2.35
CA PRO A 88 4.06 3.98 -1.07
C PRO A 88 3.44 4.84 0.01
N ASP A 89 2.85 4.18 1.02
CA ASP A 89 2.67 4.77 2.33
C ASP A 89 3.92 4.51 3.16
N ILE A 90 4.35 5.49 3.93
CA ILE A 90 5.57 5.43 4.72
C ILE A 90 5.22 5.41 6.21
N VAL A 91 5.76 4.43 6.92
CA VAL A 91 5.67 4.35 8.38
C VAL A 91 7.09 4.32 8.94
N GLN A 92 7.34 5.12 9.98
CA GLN A 92 8.63 5.16 10.67
C GLN A 92 8.43 4.89 12.14
N VAL A 93 9.25 4.00 12.69
CA VAL A 93 9.25 3.68 14.12
C VAL A 93 10.67 3.63 14.66
N ILE A 94 10.80 3.81 15.97
CA ILE A 94 12.05 3.64 16.68
C ILE A 94 12.07 2.25 17.30
N LEU A 95 13.10 1.49 17.02
CA LEU A 95 13.31 0.17 17.62
C LEU A 95 13.87 0.34 19.04
N HIS A 96 13.38 -0.48 19.96
CA HIS A 96 13.88 -0.58 21.33
C HIS A 96 14.82 -1.79 21.45
N PRO A 97 15.75 -1.82 22.44
CA PRO A 97 16.82 -2.83 22.48
C PRO A 97 16.38 -4.29 22.44
N ASN A 98 15.21 -4.63 22.92
CA ASN A 98 14.74 -6.01 22.95
C ASN A 98 13.60 -6.31 21.96
N ASP A 99 13.38 -5.44 20.98
CA ASP A 99 12.39 -5.69 19.95
C ASP A 99 12.87 -6.78 18.97
N PHE A 100 11.92 -7.57 18.48
CA PHE A 100 12.16 -8.57 17.44
C PHE A 100 11.97 -7.95 16.07
N GLY A 101 12.56 -8.57 15.06
CA GLY A 101 12.41 -8.15 13.68
C GLY A 101 11.00 -8.39 13.11
N LEU A 102 10.88 -8.04 11.86
CA LEU A 102 9.64 -8.12 11.08
C LEU A 102 9.22 -9.55 10.79
#